data_9e878d3150f0a4a3c84da52500a4d4ed
#
_entry.id   9e878d3150f0a4a3c84da52500a4d4ed
#
_cell.length_a   1.000
_cell.length_b   1.000
_cell.length_c   1.000
_cell.angle_alpha   90.00
_cell.angle_beta   90.00
_cell.angle_gamma   90.00
#
_symmetry.space_group_name_H-M   'P 1'
#
loop_
_entity.id
_entity.type
_entity.pdbx_description
1 polymer ?
#
loop_
_entity_poly.entity_id
_entity_poly.type
_entity_poly.pdbx_seq_one_letter_code
_entity_poly.pdbx_strand_id
1 'polypeptide(L)'
;LEISKELPKELVNFKAIEGDKHEAVSTKGDIHIHIRALNAADCFDMAQNIKEVLFKFAELTDETQGFKYHDGRAIIGFVDGTENPDGEDRDLFAKVGKEDAKFKGGSYVFVQKYFHKMQEWNATSVSEQEKVIGRSKEYDIEMDESVKPTNSHSAAANVGDDKKVVRGNMPFTEGSKTGTYFIAYASTFSTVELMLKKMFIGEPKGNSDRLLDFSTPVTGALFFAPTLDMLGDYEG
;
A
#
# COMPACT_ATOMS: atom_id res chain seq x y z
N LEU A 1 25.82 2.38 -3.60
CA LEU A 1 26.10 0.97 -3.22
C LEU A 1 25.45 0.08 -4.26
N GLU A 2 26.25 -0.55 -5.11
CA GLU A 2 25.74 -1.57 -6.04
C GLU A 2 25.71 -2.91 -5.28
N ILE A 3 24.56 -3.25 -4.71
CA ILE A 3 24.41 -4.48 -3.92
C ILE A 3 24.31 -5.69 -4.85
N SER A 4 23.76 -5.54 -6.06
CA SER A 4 23.68 -6.60 -7.07
C SER A 4 23.83 -6.04 -8.47
N LYS A 5 24.50 -6.79 -9.35
CA LYS A 5 24.61 -6.45 -10.78
C LYS A 5 23.31 -6.74 -11.55
N GLU A 6 22.43 -7.57 -10.99
CA GLU A 6 21.16 -7.92 -11.58
C GLU A 6 20.03 -7.50 -10.63
N LEU A 7 18.99 -6.93 -11.19
CA LEU A 7 17.81 -6.47 -10.47
C LEU A 7 16.59 -7.32 -10.85
N PRO A 8 15.60 -7.44 -9.95
CA PRO A 8 14.30 -8.00 -10.31
C PRO A 8 13.72 -7.30 -11.54
N LYS A 9 13.09 -8.06 -12.44
CA LYS A 9 12.66 -7.59 -13.78
C LYS A 9 11.79 -6.33 -13.75
N GLU A 10 10.91 -6.21 -12.77
CA GLU A 10 10.00 -5.08 -12.66
C GLU A 10 10.43 -4.07 -11.56
N LEU A 11 11.63 -4.22 -10.98
CA LEU A 11 12.16 -3.23 -10.04
C LEU A 11 12.70 -2.02 -10.80
N VAL A 12 11.86 -1.04 -10.95
CA VAL A 12 12.13 0.23 -11.61
C VAL A 12 11.80 1.39 -10.68
N ASN A 13 12.36 2.57 -10.95
CA ASN A 13 11.90 3.76 -10.25
C ASN A 13 10.41 3.99 -10.57
N PHE A 14 9.58 4.00 -9.54
CA PHE A 14 8.16 4.28 -9.70
C PHE A 14 7.99 5.64 -10.40
N LYS A 15 7.13 5.68 -11.39
CA LYS A 15 6.76 6.91 -12.10
C LYS A 15 5.38 7.35 -11.62
N ALA A 16 5.22 8.64 -11.37
CA ALA A 16 3.93 9.20 -11.01
C ALA A 16 2.86 8.80 -12.04
N ILE A 17 1.65 8.55 -11.55
CA ILE A 17 0.49 8.25 -12.38
C ILE A 17 -0.46 9.43 -12.29
N GLU A 18 -0.55 10.19 -13.37
CA GLU A 18 -1.38 11.39 -13.47
C GLU A 18 -2.77 11.02 -13.99
N GLY A 19 -3.79 11.23 -13.18
CA GLY A 19 -5.20 11.21 -13.57
C GLY A 19 -5.73 12.62 -13.83
N ASP A 20 -6.99 12.71 -14.24
CA ASP A 20 -7.62 14.03 -14.53
C ASP A 20 -7.82 14.88 -13.27
N LYS A 21 -7.91 14.27 -12.08
CA LYS A 21 -8.19 14.93 -10.79
C LYS A 21 -7.12 14.67 -9.73
N HIS A 22 -6.52 13.51 -9.76
CA HIS A 22 -5.65 12.99 -8.71
C HIS A 22 -4.36 12.45 -9.32
N GLU A 23 -3.29 12.47 -8.55
CA GLU A 23 -1.97 11.97 -8.95
C GLU A 23 -1.44 11.00 -7.89
N ALA A 24 -1.01 9.80 -8.32
CA ALA A 24 -0.16 8.95 -7.51
C ALA A 24 1.27 9.47 -7.62
N VAL A 25 1.69 10.27 -6.66
CA VAL A 25 3.01 10.91 -6.65
C VAL A 25 4.14 9.90 -6.56
N SER A 26 5.28 10.22 -7.16
CA SER A 26 6.51 9.43 -7.04
C SER A 26 7.48 10.12 -6.07
N THR A 27 8.01 9.35 -5.12
CA THR A 27 9.06 9.81 -4.21
C THR A 27 10.28 8.90 -4.28
N LYS A 28 11.44 9.43 -3.97
CA LYS A 28 12.70 8.69 -3.98
C LYS A 28 12.89 7.96 -2.65
N GLY A 29 13.58 6.82 -2.71
CA GLY A 29 14.02 6.06 -1.55
C GLY A 29 14.84 4.87 -2.01
N ASP A 30 15.96 4.59 -1.34
CA ASP A 30 16.85 3.49 -1.70
C ASP A 30 16.64 2.29 -0.76
N ILE A 31 16.28 2.55 0.49
CA ILE A 31 16.04 1.53 1.51
C ILE A 31 14.68 1.78 2.15
N HIS A 32 13.85 0.73 2.21
CA HIS A 32 12.60 0.71 2.96
C HIS A 32 12.65 -0.35 4.04
N ILE A 33 12.24 0.00 5.25
CA ILE A 33 12.22 -0.92 6.38
C ILE A 33 10.82 -0.93 6.97
N HIS A 34 10.16 -2.09 6.94
CA HIS A 34 8.86 -2.30 7.54
C HIS A 34 9.02 -3.04 8.87
N ILE A 35 8.86 -2.33 9.98
CA ILE A 35 8.95 -2.86 11.35
C ILE A 35 7.55 -3.20 11.85
N ARG A 36 7.39 -4.41 12.39
CA ARG A 36 6.13 -4.88 12.99
C ARG A 36 6.43 -5.57 14.32
N ALA A 37 5.68 -5.20 15.35
CA ALA A 37 5.73 -5.84 16.66
C ALA A 37 4.34 -5.86 17.31
N LEU A 38 4.21 -6.53 18.44
CA LEU A 38 2.97 -6.60 19.21
C LEU A 38 2.63 -5.29 19.92
N ASN A 39 3.64 -4.47 20.18
CA ASN A 39 3.48 -3.16 20.83
C ASN A 39 4.38 -2.10 20.20
N ALA A 40 4.07 -0.84 20.44
CA ALA A 40 4.79 0.29 19.87
C ALA A 40 6.21 0.47 20.44
N ALA A 41 6.45 0.04 21.69
CA ALA A 41 7.77 0.17 22.30
C ALA A 41 8.81 -0.71 21.58
N ASP A 42 8.45 -1.97 21.28
CA ASP A 42 9.32 -2.88 20.53
C ASP A 42 9.62 -2.34 19.12
N CYS A 43 8.60 -1.73 18.45
CA CYS A 43 8.82 -1.07 17.16
C CYS A 43 9.79 0.11 17.28
N PHE A 44 9.65 0.90 18.34
CA PHE A 44 10.52 2.04 18.61
C PHE A 44 11.96 1.60 18.85
N ASP A 45 12.18 0.64 19.74
CA ASP A 45 13.52 0.14 20.08
C ASP A 45 14.21 -0.45 18.84
N MET A 46 13.48 -1.25 18.05
CA MET A 46 14.01 -1.79 16.80
C MET A 46 14.36 -0.68 15.81
N ALA A 47 13.51 0.34 15.66
CA ALA A 47 13.79 1.47 14.79
C ALA A 47 15.05 2.24 15.22
N GLN A 48 15.27 2.45 16.54
CA GLN A 48 16.48 3.11 17.05
C GLN A 48 17.73 2.30 16.74
N ASN A 49 17.70 0.97 16.97
CA ASN A 49 18.84 0.10 16.68
C ASN A 49 19.19 0.12 15.18
N ILE A 50 18.20 0.10 14.30
CA ILE A 50 18.41 0.17 12.85
C ILE A 50 19.00 1.53 12.46
N LYS A 51 18.48 2.64 13.01
CA LYS A 51 18.99 3.98 12.76
C LYS A 51 20.45 4.13 13.18
N GLU A 52 20.84 3.58 14.33
CA GLU A 52 22.23 3.63 14.81
C GLU A 52 23.22 3.01 13.80
N VAL A 53 22.80 1.96 13.10
CA VAL A 53 23.59 1.33 12.05
C VAL A 53 23.54 2.13 10.75
N LEU A 54 22.35 2.48 10.27
CA LEU A 54 22.13 3.05 8.95
C LEU A 54 22.61 4.49 8.83
N PHE A 55 22.53 5.32 9.88
CA PHE A 55 22.95 6.74 9.84
C PHE A 55 24.43 6.94 9.57
N LYS A 56 25.22 5.88 9.55
CA LYS A 56 26.63 5.93 9.12
C LYS A 56 26.79 6.10 7.62
N PHE A 57 25.77 5.77 6.82
CA PHE A 57 25.84 5.76 5.35
C PHE A 57 24.53 6.07 4.63
N ALA A 58 23.44 6.31 5.35
CA ALA A 58 22.14 6.64 4.79
C ALA A 58 21.48 7.78 5.57
N GLU A 59 20.63 8.54 4.90
CA GLU A 59 19.83 9.62 5.48
C GLU A 59 18.37 9.14 5.60
N LEU A 60 17.72 9.46 6.73
CA LEU A 60 16.31 9.20 6.93
C LEU A 60 15.47 10.25 6.19
N THR A 61 14.71 9.82 5.19
CA THR A 61 13.85 10.71 4.39
C THR A 61 12.41 10.74 4.86
N ASP A 62 11.90 9.62 5.39
CA ASP A 62 10.55 9.53 5.98
C ASP A 62 10.53 8.45 7.06
N GLU A 63 9.78 8.70 8.12
CA GLU A 63 9.46 7.75 9.17
C GLU A 63 8.00 7.92 9.57
N THR A 64 7.26 6.84 9.53
CA THR A 64 5.85 6.84 9.90
C THR A 64 5.58 5.78 10.96
N GLN A 65 5.10 6.21 12.11
CA GLN A 65 4.67 5.32 13.20
C GLN A 65 3.16 5.14 13.10
N GLY A 66 2.74 3.93 12.75
CA GLY A 66 1.34 3.56 12.67
C GLY A 66 0.84 2.89 13.94
N PHE A 67 -0.47 2.77 14.04
CA PHE A 67 -1.13 2.08 15.14
C PHE A 67 -2.31 1.24 14.66
N LYS A 68 -2.65 0.19 15.39
CA LYS A 68 -3.87 -0.57 15.14
C LYS A 68 -5.08 0.25 15.58
N TYR A 69 -6.00 0.54 14.65
CA TYR A 69 -7.22 1.27 14.95
C TYR A 69 -8.38 0.30 15.10
N HIS A 70 -9.05 0.36 16.27
CA HIS A 70 -10.14 -0.52 16.67
C HIS A 70 -9.96 -1.95 16.14
N ASP A 71 -10.97 -2.70 15.87
CA ASP A 71 -10.94 -4.12 15.47
C ASP A 71 -10.38 -4.37 14.05
N GLY A 72 -9.35 -3.62 13.64
CA GLY A 72 -8.74 -3.72 12.30
C GLY A 72 -9.43 -2.84 11.26
N ARG A 73 -10.04 -1.74 11.69
CA ARG A 73 -10.63 -0.74 10.78
C ARG A 73 -9.58 0.25 10.29
N ALA A 74 -9.78 0.74 9.08
CA ALA A 74 -9.12 1.94 8.61
C ALA A 74 -9.56 3.15 9.43
N ILE A 75 -8.74 4.20 9.51
CA ILE A 75 -9.04 5.42 10.28
C ILE A 75 -10.32 6.12 9.83
N ILE A 76 -10.75 5.90 8.59
CA ILE A 76 -12.02 6.39 8.02
C ILE A 76 -13.25 5.58 8.48
N GLY A 77 -13.05 4.53 9.29
CA GLY A 77 -14.09 3.78 10.00
C GLY A 77 -14.59 2.51 9.30
N PHE A 78 -14.08 2.14 8.14
CA PHE A 78 -14.44 0.90 7.42
C PHE A 78 -13.50 -0.24 7.82
N VAL A 79 -13.98 -1.48 7.71
CA VAL A 79 -13.14 -2.68 7.89
C VAL A 79 -12.05 -2.69 6.82
N ASP A 80 -10.83 -2.99 7.23
CA ASP A 80 -9.68 -3.01 6.32
C ASP A 80 -9.20 -4.43 6.05
N GLY A 81 -8.72 -4.67 4.82
CA GLY A 81 -8.11 -5.94 4.44
C GLY A 81 -9.08 -7.06 4.07
N THR A 82 -10.38 -6.80 3.92
CA THR A 82 -11.39 -7.80 3.56
C THR A 82 -11.05 -8.59 2.30
N GLU A 83 -10.49 -7.91 1.28
CA GLU A 83 -10.12 -8.51 0.00
C GLU A 83 -8.66 -9.02 -0.04
N ASN A 84 -7.98 -9.10 1.09
CA ASN A 84 -6.65 -9.67 1.12
C ASN A 84 -6.71 -11.18 0.82
N PRO A 85 -5.80 -11.70 -0.02
CA PRO A 85 -5.66 -13.13 -0.20
C PRO A 85 -5.31 -13.81 1.13
N ASP A 86 -5.84 -15.01 1.33
CA ASP A 86 -5.66 -15.81 2.55
C ASP A 86 -5.01 -17.16 2.25
N GLY A 87 -4.52 -17.83 3.28
CA GLY A 87 -3.92 -19.16 3.16
C GLY A 87 -2.78 -19.23 2.13
N GLU A 88 -2.84 -20.24 1.24
CA GLU A 88 -1.82 -20.45 0.19
C GLU A 88 -1.83 -19.37 -0.89
N ASP A 89 -2.96 -18.74 -1.13
CA ASP A 89 -3.10 -17.64 -2.10
C ASP A 89 -2.27 -16.42 -1.69
N ARG A 90 -2.07 -16.22 -0.39
CA ARG A 90 -1.24 -15.13 0.11
C ARG A 90 0.20 -15.23 -0.42
N ASP A 91 0.78 -16.41 -0.40
CA ASP A 91 2.12 -16.66 -0.93
C ASP A 91 2.17 -16.54 -2.44
N LEU A 92 1.13 -17.07 -3.13
CA LEU A 92 1.01 -17.00 -4.58
C LEU A 92 1.02 -15.56 -5.10
N PHE A 93 0.27 -14.67 -4.46
CA PHE A 93 0.14 -13.28 -4.91
C PHE A 93 1.22 -12.34 -4.38
N ALA A 94 1.86 -12.67 -3.24
CA ALA A 94 2.92 -11.83 -2.68
C ALA A 94 4.31 -12.16 -3.20
N LYS A 95 4.61 -13.45 -3.46
CA LYS A 95 5.97 -13.89 -3.75
C LYS A 95 6.22 -14.05 -5.25
N VAL A 96 7.36 -13.54 -5.71
CA VAL A 96 7.86 -13.77 -7.08
C VAL A 96 7.98 -15.26 -7.33
N GLY A 97 7.46 -15.72 -8.46
CA GLY A 97 7.43 -17.12 -8.88
C GLY A 97 8.41 -17.43 -10.02
N LYS A 98 7.89 -18.17 -11.00
CA LYS A 98 8.68 -18.64 -12.16
C LYS A 98 8.96 -17.53 -13.18
N GLU A 99 8.20 -16.45 -13.15
CA GLU A 99 8.31 -15.28 -14.03
C GLU A 99 9.66 -14.56 -13.87
N ASP A 100 10.26 -14.65 -12.68
CA ASP A 100 11.60 -14.17 -12.40
C ASP A 100 12.34 -15.15 -11.46
N ALA A 101 12.78 -16.26 -12.03
CA ALA A 101 13.30 -17.41 -11.28
C ALA A 101 14.50 -17.09 -10.37
N LYS A 102 15.31 -16.07 -10.72
CA LYS A 102 16.46 -15.64 -9.91
C LYS A 102 16.03 -14.97 -8.62
N PHE A 103 14.92 -14.26 -8.64
CA PHE A 103 14.37 -13.53 -7.50
C PHE A 103 13.15 -14.22 -6.88
N LYS A 104 12.98 -15.52 -7.20
CA LYS A 104 11.89 -16.33 -6.69
C LYS A 104 11.83 -16.31 -5.15
N GLY A 105 10.64 -16.11 -4.61
CA GLY A 105 10.38 -16.03 -3.18
C GLY A 105 10.52 -14.63 -2.58
N GLY A 106 11.19 -13.71 -3.27
CA GLY A 106 11.17 -12.29 -2.92
C GLY A 106 9.81 -11.64 -3.25
N SER A 107 9.66 -10.36 -2.99
CA SER A 107 8.39 -9.64 -3.21
C SER A 107 8.64 -8.21 -3.67
N TYR A 108 7.88 -7.74 -4.64
CA TYR A 108 7.77 -6.31 -4.90
C TYR A 108 6.99 -5.64 -3.78
N VAL A 109 7.52 -4.54 -3.26
CA VAL A 109 6.92 -3.80 -2.15
C VAL A 109 6.65 -2.38 -2.61
N PHE A 110 5.38 -2.03 -2.73
CA PHE A 110 4.97 -0.67 -3.03
C PHE A 110 4.42 0.00 -1.78
N VAL A 111 4.86 1.22 -1.52
CA VAL A 111 4.42 2.01 -0.37
C VAL A 111 3.87 3.36 -0.80
N GLN A 112 2.81 3.80 -0.13
CA GLN A 112 2.18 5.09 -0.39
C GLN A 112 1.56 5.64 0.89
N LYS A 113 1.93 6.86 1.26
CA LYS A 113 1.40 7.57 2.43
C LYS A 113 0.29 8.50 1.99
N TYR A 114 -0.87 8.41 2.64
CA TYR A 114 -2.03 9.24 2.36
C TYR A 114 -2.38 10.11 3.57
N PHE A 115 -2.75 11.37 3.34
CA PHE A 115 -3.47 12.17 4.33
C PHE A 115 -4.94 12.25 3.97
N HIS A 116 -5.79 12.11 4.99
CA HIS A 116 -7.24 12.15 4.83
C HIS A 116 -7.81 13.52 5.21
N LYS A 117 -8.77 13.99 4.43
CA LYS A 117 -9.59 15.18 4.72
C LYS A 117 -10.68 14.79 5.72
N MET A 118 -10.28 14.50 6.97
CA MET A 118 -11.18 13.91 7.98
C MET A 118 -12.39 14.79 8.30
N GLN A 119 -12.27 16.13 8.23
CA GLN A 119 -13.38 17.02 8.45
C GLN A 119 -14.46 16.85 7.36
N GLU A 120 -14.05 16.80 6.09
CA GLU A 120 -14.95 16.59 4.95
C GLU A 120 -15.55 15.18 4.99
N TRP A 121 -14.72 14.17 5.30
CA TRP A 121 -15.17 12.80 5.43
C TRP A 121 -16.22 12.63 6.52
N ASN A 122 -16.01 13.19 7.70
CA ASN A 122 -16.94 13.11 8.83
C ASN A 122 -18.22 13.93 8.63
N ALA A 123 -18.19 14.96 7.78
CA ALA A 123 -19.38 15.72 7.39
C ALA A 123 -20.23 14.99 6.33
N THR A 124 -19.65 13.98 5.65
CA THR A 124 -20.35 13.17 4.64
C THR A 124 -21.25 12.13 5.34
N SER A 125 -22.48 11.97 4.88
CA SER A 125 -23.42 10.98 5.45
C SER A 125 -22.88 9.55 5.32
N VAL A 126 -23.22 8.66 6.26
CA VAL A 126 -22.78 7.25 6.22
C VAL A 126 -23.18 6.58 4.90
N SER A 127 -24.40 6.81 4.42
CA SER A 127 -24.85 6.24 3.14
C SER A 127 -23.99 6.69 1.95
N GLU A 128 -23.49 7.94 1.96
CA GLU A 128 -22.60 8.41 0.91
C GLU A 128 -21.17 7.89 1.08
N GLN A 129 -20.68 7.78 2.33
CA GLN A 129 -19.40 7.12 2.62
C GLN A 129 -19.39 5.66 2.13
N GLU A 130 -20.49 4.93 2.34
CA GLU A 130 -20.67 3.56 1.86
C GLU A 130 -20.60 3.47 0.33
N LYS A 131 -21.19 4.42 -0.39
CA LYS A 131 -21.08 4.50 -1.85
C LYS A 131 -19.65 4.84 -2.31
N VAL A 132 -18.92 5.67 -1.56
CA VAL A 132 -17.52 5.97 -1.85
C VAL A 132 -16.67 4.71 -1.71
N ILE A 133 -16.90 3.92 -0.68
CA ILE A 133 -16.14 2.68 -0.43
C ILE A 133 -16.67 1.49 -1.26
N GLY A 134 -17.98 1.39 -1.47
CA GLY A 134 -18.64 0.25 -2.13
C GLY A 134 -19.03 -0.88 -1.18
N ARG A 135 -19.01 -0.63 0.14
CA ARG A 135 -19.32 -1.60 1.20
C ARG A 135 -20.08 -0.92 2.33
N SER A 136 -20.86 -1.67 3.10
CA SER A 136 -21.48 -1.14 4.32
C SER A 136 -20.42 -0.87 5.39
N LYS A 137 -20.59 0.24 6.14
CA LYS A 137 -19.62 0.68 7.13
C LYS A 137 -19.59 -0.18 8.38
N GLU A 138 -20.77 -0.63 8.81
CA GLU A 138 -20.91 -1.40 10.05
C GLU A 138 -20.56 -2.88 9.86
N TYR A 139 -21.11 -3.50 8.82
CA TYR A 139 -21.07 -4.95 8.65
C TYR A 139 -20.12 -5.43 7.55
N ASP A 140 -19.44 -4.51 6.86
CA ASP A 140 -18.50 -4.83 5.77
C ASP A 140 -19.12 -5.69 4.64
N ILE A 141 -20.40 -5.49 4.38
CA ILE A 141 -21.10 -6.19 3.30
C ILE A 141 -20.89 -5.41 2.01
N GLU A 142 -20.40 -6.08 0.98
CA GLU A 142 -20.26 -5.49 -0.34
C GLU A 142 -21.60 -5.08 -0.93
N MET A 143 -21.64 -3.89 -1.54
CA MET A 143 -22.84 -3.41 -2.21
C MET A 143 -23.16 -4.26 -3.45
N ASP A 144 -24.46 -4.48 -3.68
CA ASP A 144 -24.92 -5.13 -4.91
C ASP A 144 -24.44 -4.37 -6.15
N GLU A 145 -23.98 -5.10 -7.18
CA GLU A 145 -23.43 -4.53 -8.41
C GLU A 145 -24.41 -3.58 -9.13
N SER A 146 -25.71 -3.77 -8.95
CA SER A 146 -26.73 -2.91 -9.56
C SER A 146 -26.80 -1.50 -8.96
N VAL A 147 -26.24 -1.31 -7.75
CA VAL A 147 -26.26 -0.03 -7.01
C VAL A 147 -24.87 0.47 -6.61
N LYS A 148 -23.85 -0.40 -6.66
CA LYS A 148 -22.47 -0.05 -6.35
C LYS A 148 -21.92 0.90 -7.43
N PRO A 149 -21.42 2.10 -7.04
CA PRO A 149 -20.77 2.97 -8.02
C PRO A 149 -19.55 2.30 -8.65
N THR A 150 -19.39 2.39 -9.97
CA THR A 150 -18.27 1.80 -10.71
C THR A 150 -16.91 2.39 -10.33
N ASN A 151 -16.90 3.55 -9.70
CA ASN A 151 -15.72 4.22 -9.15
C ASN A 151 -15.70 4.26 -7.61
N SER A 152 -16.48 3.39 -6.96
CA SER A 152 -16.26 3.13 -5.53
C SER A 152 -14.87 2.54 -5.33
N HIS A 153 -14.29 2.75 -4.15
CA HIS A 153 -12.92 2.27 -3.85
C HIS A 153 -12.77 0.76 -4.10
N SER A 154 -13.73 -0.06 -3.65
CA SER A 154 -13.70 -1.51 -3.87
C SER A 154 -13.75 -1.89 -5.34
N ALA A 155 -14.51 -1.17 -6.17
CA ALA A 155 -14.57 -1.42 -7.62
C ALA A 155 -13.30 -0.90 -8.33
N ALA A 156 -12.85 0.31 -8.01
CA ALA A 156 -11.68 0.92 -8.64
C ALA A 156 -10.37 0.19 -8.30
N ALA A 157 -10.21 -0.30 -7.07
CA ALA A 157 -9.02 -1.03 -6.64
C ALA A 157 -9.01 -2.52 -7.06
N ASN A 158 -10.13 -3.04 -7.58
CA ASN A 158 -10.23 -4.43 -8.02
C ASN A 158 -9.55 -4.62 -9.39
N VAL A 159 -8.58 -5.52 -9.46
CA VAL A 159 -7.83 -5.87 -10.69
C VAL A 159 -8.15 -7.27 -11.22
N GLY A 160 -9.17 -7.93 -10.65
CA GLY A 160 -9.59 -9.28 -11.00
C GLY A 160 -9.08 -10.34 -10.02
N ASP A 161 -9.70 -11.51 -10.05
CA ASP A 161 -9.41 -12.59 -9.10
C ASP A 161 -8.06 -13.28 -9.35
N ASP A 162 -7.56 -13.19 -10.55
CA ASP A 162 -6.25 -13.71 -10.98
C ASP A 162 -5.07 -12.78 -10.65
N LYS A 163 -5.36 -11.59 -10.16
CA LYS A 163 -4.36 -10.54 -9.86
C LYS A 163 -4.70 -9.90 -8.52
N LYS A 164 -4.05 -10.32 -7.48
CA LYS A 164 -4.22 -9.74 -6.13
C LYS A 164 -2.90 -9.23 -5.59
N VAL A 165 -2.98 -8.39 -4.58
CA VAL A 165 -1.84 -7.94 -3.78
C VAL A 165 -2.11 -8.20 -2.31
N VAL A 166 -1.08 -8.53 -1.55
CA VAL A 166 -1.19 -8.61 -0.09
C VAL A 166 -1.00 -7.20 0.45
N ARG A 167 -2.07 -6.62 0.97
CA ARG A 167 -2.08 -5.24 1.49
C ARG A 167 -1.97 -5.21 2.99
N GLY A 168 -1.27 -4.22 3.50
CA GLY A 168 -1.34 -3.79 4.89
C GLY A 168 -1.53 -2.29 4.92
N ASN A 169 -2.54 -1.82 5.63
CA ASN A 169 -2.74 -0.40 5.89
C ASN A 169 -2.50 -0.14 7.36
N MET A 170 -1.89 0.98 7.66
CA MET A 170 -1.67 1.38 9.03
C MET A 170 -2.08 2.83 9.21
N PRO A 171 -3.10 3.09 10.03
CA PRO A 171 -3.43 4.44 10.45
C PRO A 171 -2.25 5.12 11.14
N PHE A 172 -2.07 6.39 10.90
CA PHE A 172 -1.06 7.21 11.56
C PHE A 172 -1.56 8.65 11.75
N THR A 173 -0.88 9.39 12.62
CA THR A 173 -1.08 10.83 12.79
C THR A 173 0.25 11.55 12.70
N GLU A 174 0.25 12.75 12.12
CA GLU A 174 1.41 13.61 12.00
C GLU A 174 0.98 15.06 12.26
N GLY A 175 1.28 15.55 13.44
CA GLY A 175 0.73 16.83 13.93
C GLY A 175 -0.80 16.80 13.97
N SER A 176 -1.45 17.70 13.26
CA SER A 176 -2.91 17.75 13.12
C SER A 176 -3.48 16.90 11.98
N LYS A 177 -2.62 16.27 11.19
CA LYS A 177 -3.03 15.45 10.04
C LYS A 177 -3.22 14.00 10.45
N THR A 178 -4.21 13.36 9.84
CA THR A 178 -4.51 11.93 10.00
C THR A 178 -4.39 11.26 8.66
N GLY A 179 -3.85 10.05 8.62
CA GLY A 179 -3.60 9.36 7.37
C GLY A 179 -3.57 7.86 7.46
N THR A 180 -3.33 7.25 6.30
CA THR A 180 -3.08 5.82 6.14
C THR A 180 -1.76 5.62 5.42
N TYR A 181 -0.89 4.79 6.00
CA TYR A 181 0.29 4.29 5.32
C TYR A 181 -0.10 2.98 4.63
N PHE A 182 -0.14 3.00 3.32
CA PHE A 182 -0.41 1.84 2.48
C PHE A 182 0.89 1.11 2.17
N ILE A 183 0.89 -0.22 2.32
CA ILE A 183 1.94 -1.11 1.85
C ILE A 183 1.32 -2.28 1.11
N ALA A 184 1.86 -2.60 -0.06
CA ALA A 184 1.46 -3.75 -0.87
C ALA A 184 2.65 -4.64 -1.16
N TYR A 185 2.47 -5.94 -0.95
CA TYR A 185 3.40 -6.99 -1.37
C TYR A 185 2.79 -7.71 -2.56
N ALA A 186 3.55 -7.84 -3.64
CA ALA A 186 3.08 -8.45 -4.87
C ALA A 186 4.16 -9.29 -5.55
N SER A 187 3.73 -10.35 -6.25
CA SER A 187 4.61 -11.18 -7.09
C SER A 187 5.11 -10.41 -8.33
N THR A 188 4.34 -9.41 -8.80
CA THR A 188 4.71 -8.52 -9.91
C THR A 188 4.32 -7.08 -9.59
N PHE A 189 5.15 -6.12 -9.96
CA PHE A 189 4.80 -4.71 -9.81
C PHE A 189 3.69 -4.28 -10.77
N SER A 190 3.62 -4.89 -11.95
CA SER A 190 2.59 -4.61 -12.95
C SER A 190 1.16 -4.79 -12.41
N THR A 191 0.93 -5.69 -11.44
CA THR A 191 -0.35 -5.83 -10.74
C THR A 191 -0.67 -4.59 -9.90
N VAL A 192 0.30 -4.09 -9.14
CA VAL A 192 0.15 -2.86 -8.33
C VAL A 192 -0.06 -1.65 -9.24
N GLU A 193 0.73 -1.55 -10.32
CA GLU A 193 0.61 -0.46 -11.29
C GLU A 193 -0.77 -0.43 -11.96
N LEU A 194 -1.32 -1.61 -12.30
CA LEU A 194 -2.68 -1.71 -12.84
C LEU A 194 -3.73 -1.21 -11.84
N MET A 195 -3.62 -1.61 -10.57
CA MET A 195 -4.50 -1.13 -9.50
C MET A 195 -4.45 0.39 -9.39
N LEU A 196 -3.25 0.97 -9.33
CA LEU A 196 -3.07 2.42 -9.26
C LEU A 196 -3.63 3.14 -10.48
N LYS A 197 -3.42 2.61 -11.70
CA LYS A 197 -3.99 3.19 -12.93
C LYS A 197 -5.52 3.21 -12.89
N LYS A 198 -6.15 2.13 -12.44
CA LYS A 198 -7.61 2.09 -12.27
C LYS A 198 -8.10 3.09 -11.23
N MET A 199 -7.40 3.23 -10.12
CA MET A 199 -7.77 4.19 -9.06
C MET A 199 -7.58 5.64 -9.51
N PHE A 200 -6.43 5.99 -10.07
CA PHE A 200 -6.06 7.38 -10.34
C PHE A 200 -6.52 7.89 -11.70
N ILE A 201 -6.43 7.09 -12.76
CA ILE A 201 -6.90 7.45 -14.11
C ILE A 201 -8.38 7.13 -14.25
N GLY A 202 -8.81 6.00 -13.71
CA GLY A 202 -10.18 5.49 -13.82
C GLY A 202 -10.43 4.63 -15.04
N GLU A 203 -11.50 3.85 -14.97
CA GLU A 203 -12.02 3.02 -16.07
C GLU A 203 -13.54 3.21 -16.17
N PRO A 204 -14.04 3.87 -17.25
CA PRO A 204 -13.28 4.56 -18.30
C PRO A 204 -12.46 5.75 -17.75
N LYS A 205 -11.52 6.25 -18.55
CA LYS A 205 -10.69 7.42 -18.17
C LYS A 205 -11.53 8.56 -17.60
N GLY A 206 -11.10 9.13 -16.47
CA GLY A 206 -11.81 10.18 -15.73
C GLY A 206 -12.77 9.64 -14.66
N ASN A 207 -13.08 8.34 -14.66
CA ASN A 207 -13.89 7.69 -13.62
C ASN A 207 -12.99 7.19 -12.46
N SER A 208 -12.20 8.09 -11.89
CA SER A 208 -11.25 7.79 -10.82
C SER A 208 -11.94 7.40 -9.51
N ASP A 209 -11.21 6.70 -8.65
CA ASP A 209 -11.63 6.27 -7.31
C ASP A 209 -12.11 7.46 -6.47
N ARG A 210 -13.35 7.38 -6.00
CA ARG A 210 -13.99 8.45 -5.19
C ARG A 210 -13.34 8.64 -3.81
N LEU A 211 -12.65 7.63 -3.29
CA LEU A 211 -11.93 7.78 -2.02
C LEU A 211 -10.80 8.81 -2.14
N LEU A 212 -10.24 9.00 -3.35
CA LEU A 212 -9.20 10.00 -3.59
C LEU A 212 -9.68 11.45 -3.44
N ASP A 213 -10.99 11.71 -3.51
CA ASP A 213 -11.54 13.03 -3.18
C ASP A 213 -11.31 13.40 -1.70
N PHE A 214 -11.18 12.38 -0.83
CA PHE A 214 -10.96 12.50 0.62
C PHE A 214 -9.55 12.09 1.07
N SER A 215 -8.74 11.54 0.19
CA SER A 215 -7.42 10.96 0.52
C SER A 215 -6.37 11.41 -0.49
N THR A 216 -5.39 12.17 -0.02
CA THR A 216 -4.32 12.72 -0.87
C THR A 216 -3.03 11.96 -0.65
N PRO A 217 -2.47 11.28 -1.67
CA PRO A 217 -1.16 10.64 -1.57
C PRO A 217 -0.05 11.69 -1.52
N VAL A 218 0.93 11.47 -0.65
CA VAL A 218 2.08 12.38 -0.46
C VAL A 218 3.42 11.69 -0.68
N THR A 219 3.42 10.35 -0.74
CA THR A 219 4.58 9.55 -1.17
C THR A 219 4.14 8.48 -2.15
N GLY A 220 5.10 7.86 -2.84
CA GLY A 220 4.89 6.69 -3.68
C GLY A 220 6.23 6.13 -4.12
N ALA A 221 6.60 4.94 -3.66
CA ALA A 221 7.88 4.33 -3.96
C ALA A 221 7.76 2.80 -4.09
N LEU A 222 8.57 2.24 -4.97
CA LEU A 222 8.69 0.80 -5.21
C LEU A 222 10.02 0.30 -4.67
N PHE A 223 9.95 -0.80 -3.92
CA PHE A 223 11.10 -1.52 -3.38
C PHE A 223 10.98 -3.01 -3.70
N PHE A 224 12.00 -3.77 -3.34
CA PHE A 224 12.00 -5.22 -3.41
C PHE A 224 12.43 -5.81 -2.06
N ALA A 225 11.64 -6.73 -1.52
CA ALA A 225 11.99 -7.50 -0.34
C ALA A 225 12.68 -8.80 -0.80
N PRO A 226 13.99 -8.96 -0.60
CA PRO A 226 14.69 -10.20 -0.92
C PRO A 226 14.33 -11.30 0.08
N THR A 227 14.63 -12.56 -0.27
CA THR A 227 14.62 -13.66 0.69
C THR A 227 15.82 -13.58 1.63
N LEU A 228 15.78 -14.30 2.75
CA LEU A 228 16.92 -14.40 3.65
C LEU A 228 18.15 -15.04 2.95
N ASP A 229 17.93 -16.03 2.09
CA ASP A 229 19.00 -16.66 1.31
C ASP A 229 19.69 -15.65 0.39
N MET A 230 18.90 -14.82 -0.31
CA MET A 230 19.47 -13.74 -1.14
C MET A 230 20.28 -12.73 -0.32
N LEU A 231 19.88 -12.45 0.92
CA LEU A 231 20.64 -11.55 1.82
C LEU A 231 21.93 -12.22 2.28
N GLY A 232 21.92 -13.54 2.55
CA GLY A 232 23.09 -14.30 2.94
C GLY A 232 24.20 -14.33 1.87
N ASP A 233 23.83 -14.22 0.58
CA ASP A 233 24.81 -14.13 -0.53
C ASP A 233 25.69 -12.86 -0.49
N TYR A 234 25.34 -11.89 0.35
CA TYR A 234 26.07 -10.61 0.54
C TYR A 234 26.85 -10.55 1.87
N GLU A 235 26.84 -11.62 2.66
CA GLU A 235 27.73 -11.75 3.81
C GLU A 235 29.13 -12.04 3.29
N GLY A 236 29.91 -10.98 3.04
CA GLY A 236 31.29 -11.02 2.59
C GLY A 236 32.30 -11.16 3.73
#